data_01f3fa89a3c0b1dc4905a23c4d41952b
#
_entry.id   01f3fa89a3c0b1dc4905a23c4d41952b
#
_cell.length_a   1.000
_cell.length_b   1.000
_cell.length_c   1.000
_cell.angle_alpha   90.00
_cell.angle_beta   90.00
_cell.angle_gamma   90.00
#
_symmetry.space_group_name_H-M   'P 1'
#
loop_
_entity.id
_entity.type
_entity.pdbx_description
1 polymer ?
#
loop_
_entity_poly.entity_id
_entity_poly.type
_entity_poly.pdbx_seq_one_letter_code
_entity_poly.pdbx_strand_id
1 'polypeptide(L)'
;MKTLITFYKWTLLAGYSSALVGFLLLTTTGETFAQQQNPVQGETLFVGYCSRCHGIGGTGGEGPSLQGRQFVRATEESDLARLLLTGISGTAMSRTWVTREEASQIASYVWSLARVENQPALGDVSSGREIFNGIGGCINCHIVSGRGVGIGPDLSNVGVRRGLPFLRESVLAPGTSISKGSRGSHSSFLAVRVEMNDGRKMRGMRINEDAFILNLRDTEGSYYMLQKEEMRSMTREFGESIMPEYGSTLSNKQITDLVAYMASLR
;
A
#
# COMPACT_ATOMS: atom_id res chain seq x y z
N MET A 1 92.33 -44.04 -43.93
CA MET A 1 92.35 -43.68 -45.35
C MET A 1 91.39 -42.52 -45.52
N LYS A 2 91.94 -41.36 -45.70
CA LYS A 2 91.78 -40.50 -46.89
C LYS A 2 90.30 -40.19 -47.19
N THR A 3 89.78 -39.02 -47.41
CA THR A 3 90.30 -37.72 -47.84
C THR A 3 89.19 -36.68 -47.80
N LEU A 4 89.46 -35.51 -47.41
CA LEU A 4 89.38 -34.16 -48.08
C LEU A 4 87.98 -33.50 -48.09
N ILE A 5 87.83 -32.43 -47.38
CA ILE A 5 87.88 -30.98 -47.72
C ILE A 5 87.00 -30.62 -48.91
N THR A 6 86.08 -29.70 -48.70
CA THR A 6 86.05 -28.43 -49.41
C THR A 6 85.18 -27.39 -48.71
N PHE A 7 85.76 -26.24 -48.46
CA PHE A 7 85.15 -24.98 -48.05
C PHE A 7 84.30 -24.40 -49.21
N TYR A 8 83.17 -23.81 -48.84
CA TYR A 8 82.73 -22.63 -49.56
C TYR A 8 82.10 -21.62 -48.67
N LYS A 9 82.80 -20.51 -48.47
CA LYS A 9 82.26 -19.25 -47.92
C LYS A 9 81.38 -18.64 -49.03
N TRP A 10 80.19 -18.21 -48.63
CA TRP A 10 79.60 -17.01 -49.21
C TRP A 10 78.85 -16.21 -48.17
N THR A 11 79.17 -14.96 -48.22
CA THR A 11 78.84 -13.85 -47.33
C THR A 11 77.50 -13.26 -47.69
N LEU A 12 76.87 -12.71 -46.62
CA LEU A 12 76.01 -11.51 -46.54
C LEU A 12 74.73 -11.47 -47.39
N LEU A 13 73.61 -11.38 -46.68
CA LEU A 13 72.79 -10.15 -46.74
C LEU A 13 71.80 -10.15 -45.60
N ALA A 14 71.83 -9.05 -44.91
CA ALA A 14 70.89 -8.72 -43.84
C ALA A 14 69.44 -8.58 -44.34
N GLY A 15 68.51 -9.19 -43.69
CA GLY A 15 67.08 -8.96 -43.87
C GLY A 15 66.41 -9.02 -42.56
N TYR A 16 66.30 -7.88 -41.91
CA TYR A 16 65.44 -7.71 -40.75
C TYR A 16 63.97 -7.87 -41.19
N SER A 17 63.36 -9.03 -40.98
CA SER A 17 61.90 -9.17 -40.99
C SER A 17 61.37 -9.06 -39.59
N SER A 18 60.96 -7.87 -39.25
CA SER A 18 60.16 -7.58 -38.05
C SER A 18 58.80 -8.31 -38.13
N ALA A 19 58.71 -9.48 -37.52
CA ALA A 19 57.44 -10.11 -37.30
C ALA A 19 56.68 -9.28 -36.22
N LEU A 20 55.85 -8.35 -36.66
CA LEU A 20 54.83 -7.70 -35.86
C LEU A 20 53.83 -8.79 -35.45
N VAL A 21 54.02 -9.35 -34.24
CA VAL A 21 52.98 -10.10 -33.56
C VAL A 21 51.90 -9.09 -33.14
N GLY A 22 50.87 -8.95 -33.98
CA GLY A 22 49.68 -8.22 -33.67
C GLY A 22 48.94 -8.91 -32.51
N PHE A 23 49.17 -8.43 -31.29
CA PHE A 23 48.37 -8.80 -30.14
C PHE A 23 46.99 -8.17 -30.34
N LEU A 24 46.07 -8.93 -30.94
CA LEU A 24 44.67 -8.55 -31.10
C LEU A 24 44.07 -8.56 -29.70
N LEU A 25 44.07 -7.40 -29.03
CA LEU A 25 43.26 -7.15 -27.82
C LEU A 25 41.80 -7.26 -28.24
N LEU A 26 41.22 -8.44 -28.08
CA LEU A 26 39.79 -8.64 -28.01
C LEU A 26 39.29 -7.90 -26.75
N THR A 27 39.01 -6.62 -26.91
CA THR A 27 38.17 -5.91 -25.94
C THR A 27 36.78 -6.52 -26.04
N THR A 28 36.50 -7.52 -25.23
CA THR A 28 35.11 -7.89 -24.90
C THR A 28 34.49 -6.68 -24.25
N THR A 29 33.82 -5.87 -25.04
CA THR A 29 32.83 -4.92 -24.50
C THR A 29 31.80 -5.79 -23.85
N GLY A 30 31.94 -5.99 -22.54
CA GLY A 30 30.87 -6.50 -21.73
C GLY A 30 29.70 -5.51 -21.85
N GLU A 31 28.80 -5.80 -22.78
CA GLU A 31 27.48 -5.15 -22.72
C GLU A 31 26.88 -5.52 -21.39
N THR A 32 27.06 -4.64 -20.42
CA THR A 32 26.21 -4.62 -19.26
C THR A 32 24.80 -4.40 -19.81
N PHE A 33 24.05 -5.50 -19.97
CA PHE A 33 22.61 -5.40 -20.12
C PHE A 33 22.12 -4.73 -18.85
N ALA A 34 22.01 -3.41 -18.88
CA ALA A 34 21.20 -2.67 -17.96
C ALA A 34 19.80 -3.24 -18.17
N GLN A 35 19.40 -4.15 -17.29
CA GLN A 35 18.12 -4.83 -17.33
C GLN A 35 17.06 -3.74 -17.26
N GLN A 36 16.43 -3.48 -18.39
CA GLN A 36 15.46 -2.42 -18.57
C GLN A 36 14.27 -2.80 -17.70
N GLN A 37 14.18 -2.14 -16.53
CA GLN A 37 13.09 -2.37 -15.59
C GLN A 37 11.78 -2.10 -16.32
N ASN A 38 10.97 -3.14 -16.51
CA ASN A 38 9.69 -3.03 -17.19
C ASN A 38 8.63 -2.55 -16.20
N PRO A 39 8.17 -1.28 -16.27
CA PRO A 39 7.20 -0.72 -15.34
C PRO A 39 5.88 -1.49 -15.32
N VAL A 40 5.49 -2.07 -16.45
CA VAL A 40 4.26 -2.88 -16.57
C VAL A 40 4.35 -4.15 -15.70
N GLN A 41 5.53 -4.77 -15.63
CA GLN A 41 5.72 -5.93 -14.78
C GLN A 41 5.72 -5.56 -13.29
N GLY A 42 6.31 -4.43 -12.92
CA GLY A 42 6.28 -3.90 -11.56
C GLY A 42 4.85 -3.60 -11.10
N GLU A 43 4.02 -3.02 -11.96
CA GLU A 43 2.59 -2.79 -11.67
C GLU A 43 1.83 -4.09 -11.46
N THR A 44 2.02 -5.08 -12.34
CA THR A 44 1.37 -6.39 -12.23
C THR A 44 1.71 -7.08 -10.91
N LEU A 45 2.99 -7.07 -10.54
CA LEU A 45 3.47 -7.62 -9.26
C LEU A 45 2.88 -6.82 -8.08
N PHE A 46 2.86 -5.50 -8.18
CA PHE A 46 2.26 -4.64 -7.14
C PHE A 46 0.78 -4.97 -6.94
N VAL A 47 0.02 -5.13 -8.01
CA VAL A 47 -1.39 -5.51 -7.91
C VAL A 47 -1.55 -6.86 -7.20
N GLY A 48 -0.70 -7.83 -7.50
CA GLY A 48 -0.74 -9.16 -6.89
C GLY A 48 -0.37 -9.19 -5.41
N TYR A 49 0.67 -8.47 -5.01
CA TYR A 49 1.25 -8.58 -3.67
C TYR A 49 0.91 -7.41 -2.73
N CYS A 50 0.68 -6.21 -3.25
CA CYS A 50 0.67 -4.98 -2.48
C CYS A 50 -0.68 -4.26 -2.47
N SER A 51 -1.47 -4.38 -3.57
CA SER A 51 -2.71 -3.62 -3.77
C SER A 51 -3.76 -3.89 -2.70
N ARG A 52 -3.76 -5.08 -2.10
CA ARG A 52 -4.68 -5.41 -1.02
C ARG A 52 -4.59 -4.45 0.17
N CYS A 53 -3.36 -4.03 0.51
CA CYS A 53 -3.14 -3.11 1.61
C CYS A 53 -2.99 -1.66 1.11
N HIS A 54 -2.31 -1.46 -0.01
CA HIS A 54 -2.00 -0.12 -0.51
C HIS A 54 -2.98 0.42 -1.56
N GLY A 55 -4.02 -0.35 -1.91
CA GLY A 55 -4.98 0.00 -2.95
C GLY A 55 -4.43 -0.21 -4.37
N ILE A 56 -5.32 -0.40 -5.35
CA ILE A 56 -4.95 -0.43 -6.76
C ILE A 56 -4.34 0.91 -7.13
N GLY A 57 -3.19 0.91 -7.81
CA GLY A 57 -2.47 2.14 -8.13
C GLY A 57 -1.86 2.85 -6.91
N GLY A 58 -1.78 2.21 -5.74
CA GLY A 58 -1.15 2.79 -4.56
C GLY A 58 -1.95 3.91 -3.89
N THR A 59 -3.26 3.95 -4.08
CA THR A 59 -4.15 5.01 -3.55
C THR A 59 -4.35 4.96 -2.02
N GLY A 60 -3.91 3.88 -1.39
CA GLY A 60 -4.13 3.60 0.04
C GLY A 60 -5.25 2.58 0.27
N GLY A 61 -5.32 2.06 1.46
CA GLY A 61 -6.26 1.04 1.91
C GLY A 61 -6.02 0.78 3.40
N GLU A 62 -5.77 -0.45 3.80
CA GLU A 62 -5.26 -0.76 5.15
C GLU A 62 -3.87 -0.13 5.35
N GLY A 63 -3.02 -0.18 4.33
CA GLY A 63 -1.75 0.52 4.25
C GLY A 63 -1.89 1.97 3.77
N PRO A 64 -0.85 2.80 3.94
CA PRO A 64 -0.88 4.18 3.49
C PRO A 64 -0.91 4.30 1.97
N SER A 65 -1.42 5.43 1.45
CA SER A 65 -1.22 5.82 0.05
C SER A 65 0.28 5.90 -0.26
N LEU A 66 0.66 5.45 -1.44
CA LEU A 66 2.04 5.54 -1.95
C LEU A 66 2.19 6.61 -3.03
N GLN A 67 1.08 7.26 -3.42
CA GLN A 67 1.09 8.32 -4.41
C GLN A 67 1.57 9.64 -3.80
N GLY A 68 2.38 10.38 -4.55
CA GLY A 68 2.82 11.73 -4.21
C GLY A 68 3.53 11.84 -2.85
N ARG A 69 4.26 10.83 -2.41
CA ARG A 69 4.90 10.77 -1.09
C ARG A 69 6.40 10.84 -1.15
N GLN A 70 6.98 11.52 -0.16
CA GLN A 70 8.35 11.26 0.25
C GLN A 70 8.35 10.09 1.23
N PHE A 71 9.13 9.06 0.94
CA PHE A 71 9.25 7.90 1.81
C PHE A 71 10.25 8.20 2.93
N VAL A 72 9.80 8.11 4.18
CA VAL A 72 10.65 8.38 5.36
C VAL A 72 11.77 7.33 5.52
N ARG A 73 11.53 6.10 5.04
CA ARG A 73 12.43 4.94 5.22
C ARG A 73 13.15 4.53 3.93
N ALA A 74 12.96 5.27 2.86
CA ALA A 74 13.59 5.01 1.57
C ALA A 74 13.98 6.34 0.94
N THR A 75 15.27 6.57 0.75
CA THR A 75 15.82 7.77 0.11
C THR A 75 16.07 7.52 -1.37
N GLU A 76 16.15 6.26 -1.76
CA GLU A 76 16.32 5.81 -3.14
C GLU A 76 15.49 4.55 -3.43
N GLU A 77 15.36 4.19 -4.68
CA GLU A 77 14.56 3.05 -5.13
C GLU A 77 15.05 1.71 -4.57
N SER A 78 16.35 1.55 -4.41
CA SER A 78 16.98 0.36 -3.83
C SER A 78 16.58 0.14 -2.37
N ASP A 79 16.31 1.22 -1.63
CA ASP A 79 15.81 1.15 -0.26
C ASP A 79 14.39 0.55 -0.22
N LEU A 80 13.53 0.92 -1.17
CA LEU A 80 12.20 0.31 -1.30
C LEU A 80 12.29 -1.19 -1.59
N ALA A 81 13.16 -1.59 -2.52
CA ALA A 81 13.39 -3.01 -2.81
C ALA A 81 13.84 -3.78 -1.55
N ARG A 82 14.74 -3.19 -0.77
CA ARG A 82 15.19 -3.78 0.50
C ARG A 82 14.04 -3.87 1.51
N LEU A 83 13.22 -2.84 1.65
CA LEU A 83 12.05 -2.85 2.54
C LEU A 83 11.05 -3.94 2.19
N LEU A 84 10.83 -4.22 0.90
CA LEU A 84 9.97 -5.31 0.46
C LEU A 84 10.50 -6.68 0.90
N LEU A 85 11.83 -6.88 0.86
CA LEU A 85 12.47 -8.13 1.25
C LEU A 85 12.58 -8.32 2.77
N THR A 86 12.62 -7.24 3.55
CA THR A 86 12.80 -7.30 5.01
C THR A 86 11.52 -7.02 5.80
N GLY A 87 10.57 -6.30 5.21
CA GLY A 87 9.44 -5.72 5.91
C GLY A 87 9.83 -4.50 6.74
N ILE A 88 8.88 -3.97 7.49
CA ILE A 88 9.07 -2.87 8.42
C ILE A 88 8.73 -3.36 9.82
N SER A 89 9.75 -3.55 10.67
CA SER A 89 9.59 -4.04 12.03
C SER A 89 8.62 -3.17 12.83
N GLY A 90 7.76 -3.81 13.62
CA GLY A 90 6.76 -3.14 14.45
C GLY A 90 5.54 -2.63 13.66
N THR A 91 5.37 -3.04 12.40
CA THR A 91 4.22 -2.67 11.57
C THR A 91 3.57 -3.88 10.91
N ALA A 92 2.39 -3.69 10.32
CA ALA A 92 1.72 -4.72 9.50
C ALA A 92 2.41 -4.96 8.15
N MET A 93 3.37 -4.12 7.74
CA MET A 93 4.17 -4.30 6.54
C MET A 93 5.22 -5.40 6.77
N SER A 94 4.81 -6.66 6.67
CA SER A 94 5.72 -7.81 6.76
C SER A 94 6.56 -7.94 5.48
N ARG A 95 7.62 -8.76 5.56
CA ARG A 95 8.41 -9.11 4.37
C ARG A 95 7.51 -9.70 3.28
N THR A 96 7.80 -9.38 2.03
CA THR A 96 7.13 -9.96 0.88
C THR A 96 7.96 -11.13 0.33
N TRP A 97 7.30 -12.25 0.01
CA TRP A 97 7.95 -13.43 -0.52
C TRP A 97 8.12 -13.31 -2.05
N VAL A 98 8.98 -12.40 -2.45
CA VAL A 98 9.35 -12.13 -3.83
C VAL A 98 10.86 -12.29 -4.01
N THR A 99 11.31 -12.49 -5.23
CA THR A 99 12.73 -12.49 -5.59
C THR A 99 13.30 -11.08 -5.51
N ARG A 100 14.63 -10.94 -5.53
CA ARG A 100 15.29 -9.62 -5.58
C ARG A 100 14.92 -8.83 -6.83
N GLU A 101 14.77 -9.54 -7.94
CA GLU A 101 14.36 -8.98 -9.22
C GLU A 101 12.95 -8.42 -9.15
N GLU A 102 12.00 -9.22 -8.70
CA GLU A 102 10.61 -8.79 -8.50
C GLU A 102 10.50 -7.63 -7.50
N ALA A 103 11.28 -7.66 -6.40
CA ALA A 103 11.34 -6.56 -5.44
C ALA A 103 11.83 -5.27 -6.09
N SER A 104 12.84 -5.33 -6.98
CA SER A 104 13.33 -4.19 -7.73
C SER A 104 12.26 -3.63 -8.68
N GLN A 105 11.55 -4.51 -9.40
CA GLN A 105 10.48 -4.11 -10.32
C GLN A 105 9.30 -3.45 -9.57
N ILE A 106 8.88 -4.02 -8.44
CA ILE A 106 7.85 -3.42 -7.58
C ILE A 106 8.33 -2.06 -7.05
N ALA A 107 9.58 -1.99 -6.58
CA ALA A 107 10.15 -0.74 -6.06
C ALA A 107 10.18 0.37 -7.13
N SER A 108 10.54 0.04 -8.36
CA SER A 108 10.52 0.98 -9.49
C SER A 108 9.10 1.52 -9.74
N TYR A 109 8.11 0.64 -9.78
CA TYR A 109 6.71 1.05 -9.90
C TYR A 109 6.27 1.96 -8.74
N VAL A 110 6.53 1.55 -7.50
CA VAL A 110 6.19 2.34 -6.30
C VAL A 110 6.92 3.69 -6.29
N TRP A 111 8.17 3.72 -6.74
CA TRP A 111 8.94 4.96 -6.88
C TRP A 111 8.34 5.90 -7.92
N SER A 112 7.76 5.36 -8.99
CA SER A 112 7.03 6.14 -9.98
C SER A 112 5.74 6.74 -9.41
N LEU A 113 5.01 5.99 -8.56
CA LEU A 113 3.82 6.49 -7.87
C LEU A 113 4.14 7.66 -6.93
N ALA A 114 5.30 7.64 -6.28
CA ALA A 114 5.75 8.72 -5.41
C ALA A 114 5.96 10.04 -6.16
N ARG A 115 6.26 9.99 -7.45
CA ARG A 115 6.44 11.15 -8.33
C ARG A 115 5.14 11.67 -8.94
N VAL A 116 4.04 10.93 -8.80
CA VAL A 116 2.73 11.44 -9.20
C VAL A 116 2.47 12.68 -8.37
N GLU A 117 2.33 13.81 -9.03
CA GLU A 117 2.06 15.07 -8.37
C GLU A 117 0.77 14.92 -7.55
N ASN A 118 0.86 15.22 -6.24
CA ASN A 118 -0.33 15.25 -5.39
C ASN A 118 -1.24 16.34 -5.96
N GLN A 119 -2.27 15.94 -6.67
CA GLN A 119 -3.28 16.90 -7.08
C GLN A 119 -3.85 17.53 -5.81
N PRO A 120 -3.86 18.87 -5.72
CA PRO A 120 -4.50 19.54 -4.61
C PRO A 120 -5.96 19.07 -4.56
N ALA A 121 -6.45 18.79 -3.37
CA ALA A 121 -7.86 18.45 -3.22
C ALA A 121 -8.68 19.63 -3.76
N LEU A 122 -9.46 19.36 -4.80
CA LEU A 122 -10.46 20.32 -5.27
C LEU A 122 -11.53 20.41 -4.17
N GLY A 123 -11.86 21.62 -3.74
CA GLY A 123 -12.89 21.83 -2.73
C GLY A 123 -12.46 22.80 -1.63
N ASP A 124 -13.44 23.27 -0.87
CA ASP A 124 -13.25 24.19 0.23
C ASP A 124 -13.10 23.45 1.56
N VAL A 125 -11.95 23.59 2.19
CA VAL A 125 -11.60 22.92 3.47
C VAL A 125 -12.50 23.38 4.62
N SER A 126 -12.90 24.66 4.64
CA SER A 126 -13.77 25.21 5.69
C SER A 126 -15.17 24.65 5.60
N SER A 127 -15.74 24.68 4.39
CA SER A 127 -17.04 24.06 4.12
C SER A 127 -17.02 22.55 4.41
N GLY A 128 -15.93 21.86 4.07
CA GLY A 128 -15.75 20.46 4.39
C GLY A 128 -15.73 20.17 5.88
N ARG A 129 -15.12 21.05 6.68
CA ARG A 129 -15.13 20.98 8.16
C ARG A 129 -16.54 21.18 8.72
N GLU A 130 -17.29 22.13 8.17
CA GLU A 130 -18.68 22.38 8.59
C GLU A 130 -19.57 21.17 8.28
N ILE A 131 -19.41 20.56 7.11
CA ILE A 131 -20.11 19.33 6.73
C ILE A 131 -19.74 18.19 7.70
N PHE A 132 -18.47 17.99 7.99
CA PHE A 132 -17.97 16.94 8.88
C PHE A 132 -18.58 17.02 10.28
N ASN A 133 -18.68 18.23 10.83
CA ASN A 133 -19.22 18.46 12.18
C ASN A 133 -20.74 18.66 12.22
N GLY A 134 -21.35 19.02 11.07
CA GLY A 134 -22.76 19.36 10.94
C GLY A 134 -23.57 18.27 10.25
N ILE A 135 -24.05 18.58 9.04
CA ILE A 135 -25.01 17.72 8.30
C ILE A 135 -24.45 16.32 7.98
N GLY A 136 -23.14 16.17 7.82
CA GLY A 136 -22.51 14.87 7.60
C GLY A 136 -22.44 14.01 8.87
N GLY A 137 -22.49 14.60 10.05
CA GLY A 137 -22.47 13.89 11.33
C GLY A 137 -21.23 13.02 11.56
N CYS A 138 -20.14 13.25 10.81
CA CYS A 138 -18.96 12.37 10.82
C CYS A 138 -18.30 12.33 12.21
N ILE A 139 -18.34 13.46 12.94
CA ILE A 139 -17.80 13.59 14.31
C ILE A 139 -18.51 12.67 15.31
N ASN A 140 -19.74 12.25 15.04
CA ASN A 140 -20.48 11.34 15.92
C ASN A 140 -19.92 9.91 15.91
N CYS A 141 -19.08 9.59 14.90
CA CYS A 141 -18.45 8.28 14.78
C CYS A 141 -16.92 8.37 14.77
N HIS A 142 -16.36 9.42 14.20
CA HIS A 142 -14.91 9.56 14.02
C HIS A 142 -14.28 10.55 15.00
N ILE A 143 -13.03 10.32 15.35
CA ILE A 143 -12.20 11.26 16.11
C ILE A 143 -11.36 12.09 15.14
N VAL A 144 -11.31 13.41 15.39
CA VAL A 144 -10.36 14.34 14.78
C VAL A 144 -9.75 15.22 15.87
N SER A 145 -8.44 15.18 16.02
CA SER A 145 -7.69 15.96 17.02
C SER A 145 -8.27 15.83 18.44
N GLY A 146 -8.60 14.61 18.84
CA GLY A 146 -9.12 14.27 20.17
C GLY A 146 -10.61 14.60 20.38
N ARG A 147 -11.33 15.07 19.37
CA ARG A 147 -12.78 15.33 19.42
C ARG A 147 -13.52 14.27 18.62
N GLY A 148 -14.67 13.83 19.15
CA GLY A 148 -15.55 12.83 18.53
C GLY A 148 -15.71 11.58 19.38
N VAL A 149 -16.50 10.62 18.90
CA VAL A 149 -16.94 9.47 19.70
C VAL A 149 -16.05 8.24 19.53
N GLY A 150 -15.38 8.06 18.37
CA GLY A 150 -14.44 6.95 18.14
C GLY A 150 -15.10 5.59 17.90
N ILE A 151 -16.27 5.55 17.30
CA ILE A 151 -16.89 4.32 16.79
C ILE A 151 -16.17 3.90 15.50
N GLY A 152 -15.90 4.89 14.62
CA GLY A 152 -15.08 4.73 13.43
C GLY A 152 -13.59 4.99 13.70
N PRO A 153 -12.73 4.79 12.71
CA PRO A 153 -11.30 5.09 12.82
C PRO A 153 -11.02 6.55 13.16
N ASP A 154 -9.92 6.78 13.88
CA ASP A 154 -9.38 8.12 14.09
C ASP A 154 -8.88 8.68 12.77
N LEU A 155 -9.41 9.85 12.41
CA LEU A 155 -9.12 10.57 11.17
C LEU A 155 -8.16 11.75 11.36
N SER A 156 -7.60 11.97 12.55
CA SER A 156 -6.76 13.13 12.88
C SER A 156 -5.61 13.36 11.88
N ASN A 157 -5.10 12.29 11.28
CA ASN A 157 -4.02 12.35 10.30
C ASN A 157 -4.35 11.56 9.01
N VAL A 158 -5.63 11.46 8.67
CA VAL A 158 -6.07 10.63 7.54
C VAL A 158 -5.54 11.13 6.20
N GLY A 159 -5.38 12.43 6.02
CA GLY A 159 -4.84 13.03 4.78
C GLY A 159 -3.38 12.67 4.50
N VAL A 160 -2.61 12.29 5.55
CA VAL A 160 -1.26 11.75 5.35
C VAL A 160 -1.30 10.26 4.97
N ARG A 161 -2.32 9.55 5.42
CA ARG A 161 -2.40 8.08 5.27
C ARG A 161 -3.16 7.64 4.02
N ARG A 162 -4.08 8.45 3.51
CA ARG A 162 -5.02 8.09 2.43
C ARG A 162 -4.99 9.10 1.30
N GLY A 163 -5.01 8.62 0.07
CA GLY A 163 -5.15 9.47 -1.11
C GLY A 163 -6.59 9.90 -1.36
N LEU A 164 -6.77 10.95 -2.16
CA LEU A 164 -8.08 11.54 -2.49
C LEU A 164 -9.09 10.50 -3.02
N PRO A 165 -8.73 9.58 -3.94
CA PRO A 165 -9.66 8.58 -4.44
C PRO A 165 -10.20 7.69 -3.32
N PHE A 166 -9.33 7.24 -2.40
CA PHE A 166 -9.73 6.41 -1.27
C PHE A 166 -10.65 7.17 -0.31
N LEU A 167 -10.35 8.42 0.00
CA LEU A 167 -11.19 9.26 0.87
C LEU A 167 -12.58 9.44 0.27
N ARG A 168 -12.65 9.70 -1.04
CA ARG A 168 -13.93 9.85 -1.75
C ARG A 168 -14.73 8.55 -1.77
N GLU A 169 -14.09 7.44 -2.10
CA GLU A 169 -14.72 6.12 -2.13
C GLU A 169 -15.25 5.73 -0.74
N SER A 170 -14.50 6.00 0.32
CA SER A 170 -14.92 5.71 1.69
C SER A 170 -16.17 6.47 2.12
N VAL A 171 -16.44 7.65 1.54
CA VAL A 171 -17.67 8.41 1.78
C VAL A 171 -18.83 7.89 0.93
N LEU A 172 -18.56 7.47 -0.29
CA LEU A 172 -19.59 7.02 -1.24
C LEU A 172 -19.98 5.56 -1.04
N ALA A 173 -19.01 4.69 -0.74
CA ALA A 173 -19.17 3.25 -0.63
C ALA A 173 -18.28 2.68 0.48
N PRO A 174 -18.56 2.96 1.76
CA PRO A 174 -17.68 2.68 2.89
C PRO A 174 -17.38 1.19 3.13
N GLY A 175 -18.18 0.27 2.58
CA GLY A 175 -17.94 -1.18 2.65
C GLY A 175 -16.88 -1.69 1.67
N THR A 176 -16.55 -0.94 0.62
CA THR A 176 -15.70 -1.41 -0.49
C THR A 176 -14.29 -1.81 -0.04
N SER A 177 -13.71 -1.06 0.88
CA SER A 177 -12.35 -1.28 1.39
C SER A 177 -12.28 -2.25 2.58
N ILE A 178 -13.42 -2.74 3.08
CA ILE A 178 -13.46 -3.63 4.23
C ILE A 178 -13.16 -5.07 3.78
N SER A 179 -12.25 -5.71 4.50
CA SER A 179 -11.86 -7.10 4.22
C SER A 179 -13.04 -8.06 4.35
N LYS A 180 -13.22 -8.94 3.35
CA LYS A 180 -14.28 -9.95 3.30
C LYS A 180 -13.77 -11.32 3.77
N GLY A 181 -14.71 -12.17 4.19
CA GLY A 181 -14.45 -13.55 4.59
C GLY A 181 -13.62 -13.66 5.88
N SER A 182 -12.85 -14.74 6.02
CA SER A 182 -12.08 -15.05 7.24
C SER A 182 -11.10 -13.95 7.65
N ARG A 183 -10.59 -13.17 6.72
CA ARG A 183 -9.71 -12.02 6.99
C ARG A 183 -10.44 -10.86 7.65
N GLY A 184 -11.73 -10.68 7.35
CA GLY A 184 -12.58 -9.69 8.03
C GLY A 184 -12.77 -9.99 9.52
N SER A 185 -12.60 -11.25 9.97
CA SER A 185 -12.73 -11.63 11.38
C SER A 185 -11.72 -10.94 12.30
N HIS A 186 -10.59 -10.47 11.76
CA HIS A 186 -9.56 -9.74 12.50
C HIS A 186 -9.69 -8.22 12.37
N SER A 187 -10.71 -7.73 11.65
CA SER A 187 -10.94 -6.29 11.52
C SER A 187 -11.33 -5.68 12.86
N SER A 188 -10.68 -4.57 13.23
CA SER A 188 -11.09 -3.75 14.39
C SER A 188 -12.44 -3.09 14.20
N PHE A 189 -12.96 -3.07 12.95
CA PHE A 189 -14.23 -2.44 12.57
C PHE A 189 -15.23 -3.47 12.04
N LEU A 190 -15.22 -4.70 12.58
CA LEU A 190 -16.17 -5.74 12.21
C LEU A 190 -17.55 -5.42 12.75
N ALA A 191 -18.50 -5.23 11.86
CA ALA A 191 -19.92 -5.12 12.22
C ALA A 191 -20.47 -6.49 12.60
N VAL A 192 -21.28 -6.51 13.66
CA VAL A 192 -21.96 -7.71 14.15
C VAL A 192 -23.41 -7.39 14.42
N ARG A 193 -24.29 -8.31 14.00
CA ARG A 193 -25.71 -8.31 14.34
C ARG A 193 -26.00 -9.43 15.32
N VAL A 194 -26.72 -9.12 16.39
CA VAL A 194 -27.09 -10.05 17.45
C VAL A 194 -28.60 -10.03 17.65
N GLU A 195 -29.20 -11.22 17.80
CA GLU A 195 -30.54 -11.39 18.31
C GLU A 195 -30.46 -12.17 19.64
N MET A 196 -30.97 -11.57 20.71
CA MET A 196 -30.99 -12.18 22.04
C MET A 196 -32.19 -13.12 22.20
N ASN A 197 -32.14 -14.04 23.16
CA ASN A 197 -33.24 -14.95 23.48
C ASN A 197 -34.53 -14.21 23.96
N ASP A 198 -34.37 -13.02 24.51
CA ASP A 198 -35.47 -12.15 24.92
C ASP A 198 -36.07 -11.33 23.75
N GLY A 199 -35.59 -11.52 22.55
CA GLY A 199 -36.05 -10.86 21.32
C GLY A 199 -35.40 -9.51 21.03
N ARG A 200 -34.52 -8.97 21.87
CA ARG A 200 -33.74 -7.76 21.56
C ARG A 200 -32.85 -8.01 20.36
N LYS A 201 -32.81 -7.03 19.45
CA LYS A 201 -31.93 -7.04 18.26
C LYS A 201 -30.97 -5.87 18.33
N MET A 202 -29.70 -6.14 18.14
CA MET A 202 -28.63 -5.16 18.22
C MET A 202 -27.72 -5.30 17.01
N ARG A 203 -27.21 -4.18 16.53
CA ARG A 203 -26.18 -4.09 15.50
C ARG A 203 -25.14 -3.08 15.93
N GLY A 204 -23.88 -3.44 15.84
CA GLY A 204 -22.81 -2.55 16.23
C GLY A 204 -21.44 -3.09 15.82
N MET A 205 -20.43 -2.40 16.26
CA MET A 205 -19.04 -2.79 16.06
C MET A 205 -18.58 -3.71 17.19
N ARG A 206 -17.96 -4.82 16.83
CA ARG A 206 -17.29 -5.70 17.79
C ARG A 206 -16.06 -5.00 18.36
N ILE A 207 -16.05 -4.80 19.67
CA ILE A 207 -14.88 -4.26 20.38
C ILE A 207 -13.94 -5.39 20.78
N ASN A 208 -14.51 -6.45 21.37
CA ASN A 208 -13.80 -7.65 21.76
C ASN A 208 -14.74 -8.85 21.71
N GLU A 209 -14.19 -10.04 21.56
CA GLU A 209 -14.93 -11.29 21.51
C GLU A 209 -14.05 -12.42 22.01
N ASP A 210 -14.55 -13.23 22.92
CA ASP A 210 -13.97 -14.49 23.33
C ASP A 210 -14.96 -15.66 23.16
N ALA A 211 -14.71 -16.80 23.80
CA ALA A 211 -15.59 -17.98 23.72
C ALA A 211 -16.97 -17.74 24.36
N PHE A 212 -17.11 -16.84 25.31
CA PHE A 212 -18.27 -16.66 26.15
C PHE A 212 -18.98 -15.31 25.98
N ILE A 213 -18.21 -14.27 25.65
CA ILE A 213 -18.66 -12.88 25.69
C ILE A 213 -18.41 -12.21 24.35
N LEU A 214 -19.35 -11.38 23.93
CA LEU A 214 -19.18 -10.38 22.89
C LEU A 214 -19.34 -8.99 23.51
N ASN A 215 -18.30 -8.15 23.38
CA ASN A 215 -18.39 -6.73 23.66
C ASN A 215 -18.71 -5.99 22.36
N LEU A 216 -19.88 -5.38 22.32
CA LEU A 216 -20.42 -4.66 21.17
C LEU A 216 -20.53 -3.18 21.51
N ARG A 217 -20.27 -2.31 20.54
CA ARG A 217 -20.57 -0.88 20.62
C ARG A 217 -21.52 -0.52 19.49
N ASP A 218 -22.67 0.07 19.84
CA ASP A 218 -23.66 0.51 18.86
C ASP A 218 -23.29 1.85 18.18
N THR A 219 -24.14 2.30 17.28
CA THR A 219 -23.96 3.56 16.53
C THR A 219 -24.23 4.80 17.40
N GLU A 220 -24.90 4.66 18.53
CA GLU A 220 -25.14 5.69 19.53
C GLU A 220 -23.97 5.83 20.52
N GLY A 221 -23.00 4.90 20.46
CA GLY A 221 -21.80 4.89 21.29
C GLY A 221 -21.95 4.11 22.59
N SER A 222 -23.09 3.44 22.81
CA SER A 222 -23.32 2.60 23.97
C SER A 222 -22.57 1.28 23.90
N TYR A 223 -22.05 0.83 25.04
CA TYR A 223 -21.32 -0.44 25.14
C TYR A 223 -22.22 -1.51 25.75
N TYR A 224 -22.18 -2.69 25.16
CA TYR A 224 -22.90 -3.87 25.61
C TYR A 224 -21.91 -5.02 25.79
N MET A 225 -21.98 -5.64 26.96
CA MET A 225 -21.30 -6.91 27.22
C MET A 225 -22.37 -8.01 27.18
N LEU A 226 -22.33 -8.82 26.14
CA LEU A 226 -23.38 -9.79 25.84
C LEU A 226 -22.86 -11.20 26.08
N GLN A 227 -23.56 -12.00 26.87
CA GLN A 227 -23.26 -13.42 27.04
C GLN A 227 -23.71 -14.19 25.81
N LYS A 228 -22.82 -15.01 25.23
CA LYS A 228 -23.12 -15.76 23.99
C LYS A 228 -24.21 -16.82 24.22
N GLU A 229 -24.34 -17.35 25.42
CA GLU A 229 -25.39 -18.31 25.79
C GLU A 229 -26.80 -17.70 25.77
N GLU A 230 -26.91 -16.38 25.94
CA GLU A 230 -28.17 -15.64 25.88
C GLU A 230 -28.52 -15.20 24.44
N MET A 231 -27.66 -15.47 23.45
CA MET A 231 -27.91 -15.12 22.06
C MET A 231 -28.68 -16.22 21.35
N ARG A 232 -29.75 -15.83 20.66
CA ARG A 232 -30.43 -16.70 19.69
C ARG A 232 -29.59 -16.84 18.40
N SER A 233 -29.02 -15.73 17.96
CA SER A 233 -28.15 -15.71 16.79
C SER A 233 -27.13 -14.59 16.84
N MET A 234 -25.98 -14.81 16.19
CA MET A 234 -24.94 -13.82 15.98
C MET A 234 -24.42 -13.94 14.55
N THR A 235 -24.46 -12.83 13.81
CA THR A 235 -23.97 -12.75 12.43
C THR A 235 -22.85 -11.73 12.34
N ARG A 236 -21.68 -12.15 11.87
CA ARG A 236 -20.56 -11.27 11.53
C ARG A 236 -20.76 -10.77 10.11
N GLU A 237 -20.83 -9.46 9.93
CA GLU A 237 -21.13 -8.81 8.66
C GLU A 237 -19.80 -8.47 7.94
N PHE A 238 -19.20 -9.49 7.33
CA PHE A 238 -17.91 -9.34 6.61
C PHE A 238 -18.07 -8.50 5.35
N GLY A 239 -17.28 -7.43 5.24
CA GLY A 239 -17.32 -6.52 4.10
C GLY A 239 -18.45 -5.49 4.15
N GLU A 240 -19.21 -5.48 5.25
CA GLU A 240 -20.23 -4.49 5.51
C GLU A 240 -19.69 -3.38 6.41
N SER A 241 -20.18 -2.16 6.23
CA SER A 241 -19.85 -1.01 7.07
C SER A 241 -21.05 -0.57 7.90
N ILE A 242 -20.78 -0.10 9.12
CA ILE A 242 -21.79 0.64 9.91
C ILE A 242 -21.78 2.13 9.53
N MET A 243 -20.76 2.60 8.81
CA MET A 243 -20.75 3.96 8.26
C MET A 243 -21.79 4.07 7.14
N PRO A 244 -22.68 5.07 7.17
CA PRO A 244 -23.67 5.26 6.11
C PRO A 244 -23.01 5.69 4.80
N GLU A 245 -23.70 5.43 3.68
CA GLU A 245 -23.34 5.94 2.36
C GLU A 245 -23.88 7.36 2.19
N TYR A 246 -23.02 8.28 1.80
CA TYR A 246 -23.39 9.70 1.69
C TYR A 246 -23.72 10.17 0.28
N GLY A 247 -23.67 9.28 -0.71
CA GLY A 247 -23.94 9.63 -2.11
C GLY A 247 -25.35 10.14 -2.38
N SER A 248 -26.32 9.74 -1.55
CA SER A 248 -27.72 10.19 -1.63
C SER A 248 -28.05 11.39 -0.73
N THR A 249 -27.23 11.68 0.28
CA THR A 249 -27.49 12.70 1.30
C THR A 249 -26.67 13.96 1.13
N LEU A 250 -25.50 13.87 0.54
CA LEU A 250 -24.60 14.99 0.24
C LEU A 250 -24.48 15.21 -1.27
N SER A 251 -24.52 16.46 -1.70
CA SER A 251 -24.23 16.82 -3.08
C SER A 251 -22.77 16.53 -3.45
N ASN A 252 -22.48 16.41 -4.75
CA ASN A 252 -21.12 16.22 -5.24
C ASN A 252 -20.15 17.31 -4.77
N LYS A 253 -20.61 18.57 -4.66
CA LYS A 253 -19.81 19.66 -4.14
C LYS A 253 -19.48 19.44 -2.65
N GLN A 254 -20.46 19.08 -1.85
CA GLN A 254 -20.28 18.81 -0.43
C GLN A 254 -19.33 17.62 -0.19
N ILE A 255 -19.44 16.57 -0.99
CA ILE A 255 -18.50 15.43 -0.93
C ILE A 255 -17.08 15.88 -1.29
N THR A 256 -16.93 16.74 -2.30
CA THR A 256 -15.63 17.28 -2.71
C THR A 256 -15.01 18.14 -1.61
N ASP A 257 -15.79 19.01 -0.99
CA ASP A 257 -15.35 19.85 0.14
C ASP A 257 -14.98 18.99 1.37
N LEU A 258 -15.80 17.98 1.69
CA LEU A 258 -15.53 17.03 2.77
C LEU A 258 -14.22 16.26 2.53
N VAL A 259 -13.97 15.79 1.31
CA VAL A 259 -12.72 15.13 0.92
C VAL A 259 -11.53 16.08 1.05
N ALA A 260 -11.68 17.35 0.65
CA ALA A 260 -10.64 18.37 0.82
C ALA A 260 -10.31 18.59 2.30
N TYR A 261 -11.30 18.66 3.17
CA TYR A 261 -11.10 18.75 4.61
C TYR A 261 -10.35 17.52 5.15
N MET A 262 -10.81 16.31 4.85
CA MET A 262 -10.13 15.09 5.31
C MET A 262 -8.69 15.00 4.79
N ALA A 263 -8.43 15.39 3.56
CA ALA A 263 -7.09 15.43 2.99
C ALA A 263 -6.18 16.47 3.66
N SER A 264 -6.73 17.49 4.28
CA SER A 264 -5.97 18.51 5.04
C SER A 264 -5.56 18.06 6.44
N LEU A 265 -6.14 16.99 6.97
CA LEU A 265 -5.86 16.45 8.31
C LEU A 265 -4.49 15.75 8.35
N ARG A 266 -3.56 16.28 9.18
CA ARG A 266 -2.16 15.86 9.27
C ARG A 266 -1.71 15.68 10.70
#